data_fcaa8f3132c8679977e26f87859a2842
#
_entry.id   fcaa8f3132c8679977e26f87859a2842
#
_cell.length_a   1.000
_cell.length_b   1.000
_cell.length_c   1.000
_cell.angle_alpha   90.00
_cell.angle_beta   90.00
_cell.angle_gamma   90.00
#
_symmetry.space_group_name_H-M   'P 1'
#
loop_
_entity.id
_entity.type
_entity.pdbx_description
1 polymer ?
#
loop_
_entity_poly.entity_id
_entity_poly.type
_entity_poly.pdbx_seq_one_letter_code
_entity_poly.pdbx_strand_id
1 'polypeptide(L)'
;MLVRRFKITIIATLLSWLFILCVTAVFEGMTAPAHARKDRDHDQQTAGERELDRLRRIMIPLLRATDHPERLSQISVRIVADPNINAGSAGGGEFLITTGLLQQANDDQLRGVLAHEIAHDDLGHPAKMQLLGTGLSLGTALLERVFPASGAVAPIAGTLIASSYSRPQEFEADRHGVTILRRAGYSKEVMVRALTWIMQVQGNSGGGFLSTHPATDERIQALRRL
;
A
#
# COMPACT_ATOMS: atom_id res chain seq x y z
N MET A 1 -22.57 -19.86 -4.49
CA MET A 1 -22.57 -18.56 -3.82
C MET A 1 -21.57 -18.62 -2.68
N LEU A 2 -20.28 -18.42 -2.99
CA LEU A 2 -19.18 -18.59 -2.03
C LEU A 2 -18.41 -17.29 -1.99
N VAL A 3 -18.77 -16.42 -1.03
CA VAL A 3 -17.93 -15.27 -0.65
C VAL A 3 -16.77 -15.85 0.14
N ARG A 4 -15.71 -16.29 -0.59
CA ARG A 4 -14.48 -16.77 0.02
C ARG A 4 -13.75 -15.59 0.65
N ARG A 5 -13.33 -15.79 1.86
CA ARG A 5 -12.79 -14.85 2.83
C ARG A 5 -11.58 -14.07 2.28
N PHE A 6 -11.78 -12.80 2.03
CA PHE A 6 -10.71 -11.82 1.90
C PHE A 6 -10.11 -11.64 3.31
N LYS A 7 -8.90 -12.13 3.54
CA LYS A 7 -8.23 -11.97 4.82
C LYS A 7 -7.50 -10.64 4.82
N ILE A 8 -7.98 -9.70 5.60
CA ILE A 8 -7.25 -8.46 5.90
C ILE A 8 -6.73 -8.59 7.33
N THR A 9 -5.42 -8.55 7.47
CA THR A 9 -4.76 -8.59 8.78
C THR A 9 -4.26 -7.20 9.13
N ILE A 10 -4.76 -6.64 10.22
CA ILE A 10 -4.25 -5.39 10.80
C ILE A 10 -3.20 -5.80 11.83
N ILE A 11 -1.93 -5.56 11.53
CA ILE A 11 -0.87 -5.64 12.53
C ILE A 11 -0.55 -4.21 12.94
N ALA A 12 -1.12 -3.78 14.06
CA ALA A 12 -0.75 -2.55 14.73
C ALA A 12 0.54 -2.80 15.52
N THR A 13 1.69 -2.47 14.95
CA THR A 13 2.95 -2.45 15.70
C THR A 13 3.07 -1.11 16.44
N LEU A 14 2.51 -1.08 17.63
CA LEU A 14 2.59 0.00 18.61
C LEU A 14 3.83 -0.20 19.49
N LEU A 15 5.02 0.17 19.11
CA LEU A 15 6.14 0.08 20.06
C LEU A 15 7.22 1.17 20.02
N SER A 16 7.16 2.21 19.20
CA SER A 16 8.27 3.18 19.17
C SER A 16 7.93 4.64 19.49
N TRP A 17 6.66 5.02 19.57
CA TRP A 17 6.26 6.34 20.05
C TRP A 17 5.80 6.33 21.52
N LEU A 18 5.93 5.17 22.19
CA LEU A 18 5.43 4.97 23.55
C LEU A 18 6.32 5.56 24.65
N PHE A 19 7.54 6.00 24.39
CA PHE A 19 8.41 6.44 25.49
C PHE A 19 8.41 7.95 25.79
N ILE A 20 8.02 8.81 24.87
CA ILE A 20 7.94 10.26 25.12
C ILE A 20 6.48 10.74 25.22
N LEU A 21 5.55 10.19 24.45
CA LEU A 21 4.11 10.41 24.65
C LEU A 21 3.50 9.55 25.75
N CYS A 22 4.18 8.48 26.18
CA CYS A 22 3.70 7.59 27.25
C CYS A 22 3.69 8.27 28.61
N VAL A 23 4.54 9.26 28.88
CA VAL A 23 4.51 9.94 30.19
C VAL A 23 3.36 10.96 30.26
N THR A 24 3.02 11.62 29.16
CA THR A 24 1.86 12.56 29.13
C THR A 24 0.55 11.85 28.86
N ALA A 25 0.53 10.87 27.93
CA ALA A 25 -0.69 10.12 27.61
C ALA A 25 -1.07 9.09 28.69
N VAL A 26 -0.11 8.55 29.46
CA VAL A 26 -0.42 7.73 30.64
C VAL A 26 -1.07 8.56 31.73
N PHE A 27 -0.66 9.83 31.90
CA PHE A 27 -1.25 10.71 32.90
C PHE A 27 -2.67 11.17 32.48
N GLU A 28 -2.90 11.50 31.21
CA GLU A 28 -4.24 11.82 30.70
C GLU A 28 -5.13 10.58 30.56
N GLY A 29 -4.55 9.43 30.19
CA GLY A 29 -5.28 8.17 30.06
C GLY A 29 -5.75 7.57 31.40
N MET A 30 -5.09 7.89 32.51
CA MET A 30 -5.52 7.46 33.85
C MET A 30 -6.67 8.31 34.42
N THR A 31 -6.90 9.50 33.88
CA THR A 31 -7.96 10.41 34.35
C THR A 31 -9.22 10.36 33.49
N ALA A 32 -9.17 9.74 32.30
CA ALA A 32 -10.34 9.62 31.45
C ALA A 32 -11.33 8.59 32.04
N PRO A 33 -12.62 8.94 32.19
CA PRO A 33 -13.63 8.01 32.67
C PRO A 33 -13.73 6.79 31.72
N ALA A 34 -13.99 5.62 32.29
CA ALA A 34 -14.07 4.34 31.54
C ALA A 34 -15.02 4.40 30.34
N HIS A 35 -16.04 5.24 30.39
CA HIS A 35 -16.97 5.49 29.31
C HIS A 35 -16.29 6.16 28.10
N ALA A 36 -15.49 7.19 28.33
CA ALA A 36 -14.75 7.90 27.27
C ALA A 36 -13.63 7.05 26.62
N ARG A 37 -13.16 6.01 27.30
CA ARG A 37 -12.27 5.01 26.71
C ARG A 37 -13.03 4.07 25.78
N LYS A 38 -14.15 3.55 26.22
CA LYS A 38 -15.01 2.65 25.45
C LYS A 38 -15.53 3.31 24.17
N ASP A 39 -15.88 4.60 24.25
CA ASP A 39 -16.35 5.36 23.09
C ASP A 39 -15.20 5.57 22.08
N ARG A 40 -13.99 5.88 22.53
CA ARG A 40 -12.80 5.99 21.65
C ARG A 40 -12.43 4.68 20.98
N ASP A 41 -12.44 3.58 21.72
CA ASP A 41 -12.14 2.26 21.17
C ASP A 41 -13.20 1.84 20.14
N HIS A 42 -14.46 2.15 20.40
CA HIS A 42 -15.55 1.91 19.46
C HIS A 42 -15.41 2.78 18.18
N ASP A 43 -15.09 4.06 18.33
CA ASP A 43 -14.88 4.98 17.21
C ASP A 43 -13.67 4.58 16.35
N GLN A 44 -12.57 4.11 16.95
CA GLN A 44 -11.41 3.62 16.23
C GLN A 44 -11.71 2.30 15.50
N GLN A 45 -12.46 1.40 16.10
CA GLN A 45 -12.89 0.16 15.47
C GLN A 45 -13.78 0.44 14.25
N THR A 46 -14.77 1.33 14.40
CA THR A 46 -15.65 1.72 13.29
C THR A 46 -14.91 2.47 12.18
N ALA A 47 -13.87 3.25 12.50
CA ALA A 47 -13.02 3.90 11.51
C ALA A 47 -12.21 2.87 10.72
N GLY A 48 -11.61 1.88 11.40
CA GLY A 48 -10.90 0.78 10.76
C GLY A 48 -11.79 -0.04 9.82
N GLU A 49 -13.00 -0.35 10.26
CA GLU A 49 -13.98 -1.07 9.43
C GLU A 49 -14.36 -0.29 8.16
N ARG A 50 -14.54 1.03 8.26
CA ARG A 50 -14.80 1.90 7.10
C ARG A 50 -13.66 1.89 6.08
N GLU A 51 -12.41 1.96 6.54
CA GLU A 51 -11.24 1.89 5.65
C GLU A 51 -11.09 0.51 4.99
N LEU A 52 -11.38 -0.57 5.72
CA LEU A 52 -11.39 -1.91 5.16
C LEU A 52 -12.46 -2.06 4.07
N ASP A 53 -13.63 -1.53 4.29
CA ASP A 53 -14.70 -1.58 3.30
C ASP A 53 -14.39 -0.67 2.10
N ARG A 54 -13.72 0.45 2.30
CA ARG A 54 -13.20 1.30 1.24
C ARG A 54 -12.19 0.54 0.37
N LEU A 55 -11.20 -0.11 0.99
CA LEU A 55 -10.22 -0.94 0.29
C LEU A 55 -10.87 -2.08 -0.49
N ARG A 56 -11.84 -2.78 0.11
CA ARG A 56 -12.59 -3.84 -0.58
C ARG A 56 -13.33 -3.32 -1.83
N ARG A 57 -14.02 -2.18 -1.70
CA ARG A 57 -14.72 -1.58 -2.84
C ARG A 57 -13.79 -1.18 -3.98
N ILE A 58 -12.57 -0.74 -3.67
CA ILE A 58 -11.58 -0.33 -4.68
C ILE A 58 -10.84 -1.53 -5.26
N MET A 59 -10.33 -2.44 -4.42
CA MET A 59 -9.44 -3.53 -4.86
C MET A 59 -10.18 -4.67 -5.54
N ILE A 60 -11.37 -5.07 -5.07
CA ILE A 60 -12.05 -6.25 -5.62
C ILE A 60 -12.34 -6.12 -7.13
N PRO A 61 -12.86 -5.00 -7.65
CA PRO A 61 -13.03 -4.83 -9.09
C PRO A 61 -11.71 -4.92 -9.88
N LEU A 62 -10.64 -4.34 -9.35
CA LEU A 62 -9.31 -4.36 -9.97
C LEU A 62 -8.72 -5.77 -10.02
N LEU A 63 -8.77 -6.49 -8.90
CA LEU A 63 -8.27 -7.86 -8.78
C LEU A 63 -9.03 -8.85 -9.69
N ARG A 64 -10.32 -8.62 -9.90
CA ARG A 64 -11.11 -9.42 -10.86
C ARG A 64 -10.75 -9.14 -12.32
N ALA A 65 -10.12 -8.01 -12.58
CA ALA A 65 -9.72 -7.55 -13.90
C ALA A 65 -8.27 -7.90 -14.28
N THR A 66 -7.53 -8.57 -13.39
CA THR A 66 -6.17 -9.08 -13.64
C THR A 66 -6.16 -10.22 -14.65
N ASP A 67 -4.97 -10.61 -15.10
CA ASP A 67 -4.79 -11.79 -15.96
C ASP A 67 -4.92 -13.09 -15.15
N HIS A 68 -4.78 -13.04 -13.82
CA HIS A 68 -4.88 -14.17 -12.91
C HIS A 68 -5.95 -13.99 -11.82
N PRO A 69 -7.23 -13.82 -12.17
CA PRO A 69 -8.31 -13.53 -11.20
C PRO A 69 -8.59 -14.70 -10.22
N GLU A 70 -8.12 -15.92 -10.53
CA GLU A 70 -8.21 -17.09 -9.66
C GLU A 70 -7.45 -16.93 -8.34
N ARG A 71 -6.49 -16.00 -8.28
CA ARG A 71 -5.71 -15.70 -7.08
C ARG A 71 -6.45 -14.91 -6.00
N LEU A 72 -7.68 -14.47 -6.25
CA LEU A 72 -8.47 -13.67 -5.29
C LEU A 72 -8.57 -14.29 -3.89
N SER A 73 -8.56 -15.63 -3.80
CA SER A 73 -8.60 -16.32 -2.49
C SER A 73 -7.30 -16.21 -1.70
N GLN A 74 -6.22 -15.80 -2.33
CA GLN A 74 -4.88 -15.64 -1.74
C GLN A 74 -4.57 -14.20 -1.35
N ILE A 75 -5.44 -13.25 -1.72
CA ILE A 75 -5.20 -11.83 -1.47
C ILE A 75 -5.19 -11.54 0.03
N SER A 76 -4.12 -10.91 0.46
CA SER A 76 -3.91 -10.38 1.81
C SER A 76 -3.54 -8.91 1.72
N VAL A 77 -4.19 -8.08 2.53
CA VAL A 77 -3.87 -6.65 2.63
C VAL A 77 -3.49 -6.34 4.06
N ARG A 78 -2.34 -5.71 4.23
CA ARG A 78 -1.83 -5.26 5.52
C ARG A 78 -1.75 -3.75 5.55
N ILE A 79 -2.41 -3.14 6.54
CA ILE A 79 -2.29 -1.71 6.80
C ILE A 79 -1.12 -1.48 7.75
N VAL A 80 -0.19 -0.63 7.33
CA VAL A 80 1.00 -0.24 8.10
C VAL A 80 0.77 1.13 8.71
N ALA A 81 0.98 1.26 10.00
CA ALA A 81 0.88 2.54 10.72
C ALA A 81 2.10 3.42 10.38
N ASP A 82 2.04 4.11 9.25
CA ASP A 82 3.05 5.03 8.74
C ASP A 82 2.35 6.25 8.14
N PRO A 83 2.67 7.49 8.56
CA PRO A 83 2.06 8.71 8.04
C PRO A 83 2.51 9.05 6.61
N ASN A 84 3.56 8.43 6.11
CA ASN A 84 4.02 8.64 4.74
C ASN A 84 3.08 7.96 3.73
N ILE A 85 2.98 8.56 2.55
CA ILE A 85 2.22 7.97 1.44
C ILE A 85 3.05 6.83 0.85
N ASN A 86 2.59 5.58 1.03
CA ASN A 86 3.25 4.43 0.43
C ASN A 86 2.29 3.24 0.26
N ALA A 87 2.59 2.40 -0.72
CA ALA A 87 1.99 1.09 -0.94
C ALA A 87 3.01 0.19 -1.63
N GLY A 88 2.77 -1.12 -1.62
CA GLY A 88 3.63 -2.06 -2.32
C GLY A 88 3.02 -3.46 -2.38
N SER A 89 3.39 -4.23 -3.41
CA SER A 89 3.14 -5.66 -3.49
C SER A 89 4.36 -6.45 -2.99
N ALA A 90 4.12 -7.40 -2.10
CA ALA A 90 5.11 -8.38 -1.67
C ALA A 90 5.14 -9.64 -2.58
N GLY A 91 4.28 -9.69 -3.59
CA GLY A 91 4.09 -10.85 -4.44
C GLY A 91 3.08 -11.85 -3.87
N GLY A 92 2.55 -12.71 -4.74
CA GLY A 92 1.60 -13.75 -4.34
C GLY A 92 0.28 -13.22 -3.78
N GLY A 93 -0.10 -11.99 -4.11
CA GLY A 93 -1.32 -11.35 -3.63
C GLY A 93 -1.21 -10.70 -2.26
N GLU A 94 0.00 -10.51 -1.72
CA GLU A 94 0.21 -9.78 -0.47
C GLU A 94 0.50 -8.31 -0.77
N PHE A 95 -0.32 -7.41 -0.20
CA PHE A 95 -0.21 -5.96 -0.37
C PHE A 95 0.00 -5.25 0.97
N LEU A 96 0.86 -4.24 0.97
CA LEU A 96 1.12 -3.34 2.10
C LEU A 96 0.63 -1.95 1.73
N ILE A 97 -0.11 -1.31 2.62
CA ILE A 97 -0.69 0.02 2.41
C ILE A 97 -0.49 0.83 3.70
N THR A 98 0.07 2.03 3.58
CA THR A 98 0.27 2.90 4.74
C THR A 98 -0.99 3.64 5.14
N THR A 99 -1.10 3.98 6.43
CA THR A 99 -2.17 4.87 6.91
C THR A 99 -2.10 6.25 6.26
N GLY A 100 -0.88 6.73 5.95
CA GLY A 100 -0.69 8.00 5.24
C GLY A 100 -1.31 8.01 3.85
N LEU A 101 -1.18 6.93 3.08
CA LEU A 101 -1.84 6.82 1.78
C LEU A 101 -3.37 6.80 1.93
N LEU A 102 -3.90 6.00 2.87
CA LEU A 102 -5.34 5.90 3.09
C LEU A 102 -5.97 7.23 3.48
N GLN A 103 -5.30 8.01 4.33
CA GLN A 103 -5.81 9.28 4.84
C GLN A 103 -5.72 10.41 3.81
N GLN A 104 -4.70 10.42 2.96
CA GLN A 104 -4.42 11.55 2.06
C GLN A 104 -4.97 11.35 0.65
N ALA A 105 -5.12 10.11 0.18
CA ALA A 105 -5.63 9.81 -1.14
C ALA A 105 -7.17 9.84 -1.17
N ASN A 106 -7.75 10.46 -2.19
CA ASN A 106 -9.15 10.20 -2.53
C ASN A 106 -9.30 8.83 -3.23
N ASP A 107 -10.53 8.38 -3.47
CA ASP A 107 -10.80 7.05 -4.02
C ASP A 107 -10.18 6.82 -5.41
N ASP A 108 -10.13 7.85 -6.27
CA ASP A 108 -9.52 7.74 -7.59
C ASP A 108 -7.99 7.65 -7.51
N GLN A 109 -7.37 8.46 -6.64
CA GLN A 109 -5.93 8.41 -6.38
C GLN A 109 -5.52 7.06 -5.79
N LEU A 110 -6.25 6.59 -4.78
CA LEU A 110 -6.02 5.29 -4.17
C LEU A 110 -6.22 4.16 -5.19
N ARG A 111 -7.25 4.23 -6.03
CA ARG A 111 -7.52 3.27 -7.10
C ARG A 111 -6.37 3.19 -8.10
N GLY A 112 -5.82 4.33 -8.51
CA GLY A 112 -4.68 4.37 -9.44
C GLY A 112 -3.43 3.76 -8.84
N VAL A 113 -3.09 4.10 -7.59
CA VAL A 113 -1.96 3.49 -6.88
C VAL A 113 -2.14 1.98 -6.75
N LEU A 114 -3.32 1.53 -6.29
CA LEU A 114 -3.59 0.10 -6.11
C LEU A 114 -3.63 -0.67 -7.44
N ALA A 115 -4.10 -0.05 -8.53
CA ALA A 115 -4.03 -0.67 -9.86
C ALA A 115 -2.58 -0.88 -10.33
N HIS A 116 -1.67 0.04 -9.99
CA HIS A 116 -0.23 -0.08 -10.26
C HIS A 116 0.40 -1.21 -9.43
N GLU A 117 0.11 -1.30 -8.12
CA GLU A 117 0.62 -2.37 -7.26
C GLU A 117 0.09 -3.75 -7.66
N ILE A 118 -1.20 -3.83 -8.00
CA ILE A 118 -1.82 -5.06 -8.50
C ILE A 118 -1.19 -5.47 -9.84
N ALA A 119 -0.83 -4.51 -10.70
CA ALA A 119 -0.13 -4.80 -11.94
C ALA A 119 1.28 -5.35 -11.69
N HIS A 120 2.02 -4.83 -10.72
CA HIS A 120 3.32 -5.40 -10.32
C HIS A 120 3.17 -6.85 -9.84
N ASP A 121 2.17 -7.15 -9.03
CA ASP A 121 1.90 -8.50 -8.54
C ASP A 121 1.53 -9.46 -9.69
N ASP A 122 0.59 -9.06 -10.53
CA ASP A 122 0.08 -9.87 -11.65
C ASP A 122 1.16 -10.17 -12.70
N LEU A 123 2.09 -9.22 -12.94
CA LEU A 123 3.27 -9.39 -13.81
C LEU A 123 4.41 -10.18 -13.15
N GLY A 124 4.29 -10.52 -11.86
CA GLY A 124 5.29 -11.25 -11.10
C GLY A 124 6.59 -10.46 -10.88
N HIS A 125 6.54 -9.13 -10.89
CA HIS A 125 7.72 -8.27 -10.67
C HIS A 125 8.36 -8.51 -9.30
N PRO A 126 7.60 -8.64 -8.18
CA PRO A 126 8.18 -8.94 -6.88
C PRO A 126 8.96 -10.26 -6.86
N ALA A 127 8.42 -11.31 -7.47
CA ALA A 127 9.09 -12.62 -7.53
C ALA A 127 10.38 -12.57 -8.36
N LYS A 128 10.40 -11.83 -9.47
CA LYS A 128 11.62 -11.61 -10.29
C LYS A 128 12.69 -10.89 -9.48
N MET A 129 12.31 -9.91 -8.66
CA MET A 129 13.24 -9.18 -7.80
C MET A 129 13.82 -10.06 -6.69
N GLN A 130 13.02 -10.95 -6.10
CA GLN A 130 13.50 -11.92 -5.10
C GLN A 130 14.55 -12.86 -5.68
N LEU A 131 14.37 -13.32 -6.92
CA LEU A 131 15.32 -14.19 -7.61
C LEU A 131 16.64 -13.47 -7.94
N LEU A 132 16.59 -12.17 -8.20
CA LEU A 132 17.77 -11.37 -8.54
C LEU A 132 18.49 -10.82 -7.29
N GLY A 133 17.79 -10.70 -6.18
CA GLY A 133 18.33 -10.25 -4.89
C GLY A 133 18.95 -11.39 -4.11
N THR A 134 20.24 -11.59 -4.26
CA THR A 134 21.01 -12.55 -3.49
C THR A 134 21.09 -12.15 -2.02
N GLY A 135 20.15 -12.61 -1.19
CA GLY A 135 20.34 -12.64 0.25
C GLY A 135 19.30 -11.89 1.09
N LEU A 136 18.72 -12.64 2.00
CA LEU A 136 17.76 -12.21 3.03
C LEU A 136 18.24 -11.02 3.92
N SER A 137 19.54 -10.72 3.94
CA SER A 137 20.10 -9.68 4.81
C SER A 137 19.92 -8.24 4.31
N LEU A 138 19.62 -8.05 3.04
CA LEU A 138 19.31 -6.71 2.51
C LEU A 138 17.87 -6.29 2.79
N GLY A 139 16.96 -7.25 2.93
CA GLY A 139 15.53 -6.99 3.08
C GLY A 139 15.13 -6.23 4.34
N THR A 140 15.74 -6.57 5.48
CA THR A 140 15.39 -5.90 6.76
C THR A 140 15.90 -4.46 6.83
N ALA A 141 17.12 -4.20 6.37
CA ALA A 141 17.71 -2.85 6.37
C ALA A 141 16.99 -1.89 5.41
N LEU A 142 16.43 -2.43 4.35
CA LEU A 142 15.71 -1.66 3.34
C LEU A 142 14.24 -1.44 3.75
N LEU A 143 13.63 -2.38 4.47
CA LEU A 143 12.30 -2.20 5.05
C LEU A 143 12.28 -1.04 6.04
N GLU A 144 13.29 -0.94 6.91
CA GLU A 144 13.44 0.18 7.84
C GLU A 144 13.62 1.52 7.11
N ARG A 145 14.20 1.51 5.91
CA ARG A 145 14.35 2.72 5.10
C ARG A 145 13.06 3.18 4.44
N VAL A 146 12.19 2.25 4.04
CA VAL A 146 10.92 2.54 3.35
C VAL A 146 9.77 2.72 4.34
N PHE A 147 9.84 1.99 5.47
CA PHE A 147 8.85 2.03 6.56
C PHE A 147 9.57 2.17 7.91
N PRO A 148 10.13 3.33 8.24
CA PRO A 148 10.98 3.51 9.41
C PRO A 148 10.30 3.26 10.77
N ALA A 149 8.98 3.20 10.81
CA ALA A 149 8.19 2.95 12.03
C ALA A 149 7.74 1.49 12.19
N SER A 150 8.09 0.60 11.27
CA SER A 150 7.49 -0.75 11.18
C SER A 150 8.14 -1.83 12.04
N GLY A 151 9.05 -1.51 12.94
CA GLY A 151 9.89 -2.37 13.83
C GLY A 151 9.51 -3.83 14.11
N ALA A 152 8.49 -4.38 13.43
CA ALA A 152 7.97 -5.74 13.62
C ALA A 152 7.37 -6.36 12.36
N VAL A 153 7.73 -5.92 11.16
CA VAL A 153 7.24 -6.57 9.93
C VAL A 153 8.06 -7.82 9.66
N ALA A 154 7.39 -8.93 9.43
CA ALA A 154 8.03 -10.22 9.17
C ALA A 154 9.07 -10.13 8.03
N PRO A 155 10.18 -10.87 8.10
CA PRO A 155 11.32 -10.75 7.16
C PRO A 155 10.97 -10.86 5.68
N ILE A 156 9.85 -11.48 5.34
CA ILE A 156 9.44 -11.75 3.95
C ILE A 156 8.86 -10.49 3.27
N ALA A 157 8.09 -9.68 3.98
CA ALA A 157 7.56 -8.43 3.44
C ALA A 157 8.66 -7.38 3.24
N GLY A 158 9.72 -7.43 4.06
CA GLY A 158 10.81 -6.46 4.06
C GLY A 158 11.68 -6.47 2.81
N THR A 159 11.85 -7.61 2.19
CA THR A 159 12.77 -7.76 1.06
C THR A 159 12.24 -7.11 -0.22
N LEU A 160 10.94 -7.02 -0.37
CA LEU A 160 10.30 -6.64 -1.63
C LEU A 160 10.00 -5.15 -1.75
N ILE A 161 9.63 -4.53 -0.66
CA ILE A 161 9.30 -3.10 -0.64
C ILE A 161 10.57 -2.22 -0.72
N ALA A 162 11.70 -2.84 -0.55
CA ALA A 162 12.98 -2.18 -0.39
C ALA A 162 13.77 -2.00 -1.67
N SER A 163 13.38 -2.66 -2.74
CA SER A 163 14.06 -2.55 -4.02
C SER A 163 13.26 -1.62 -4.93
N SER A 164 13.90 -0.63 -5.50
CA SER A 164 13.29 0.17 -6.56
C SER A 164 13.13 -0.70 -7.81
N TYR A 165 11.94 -0.72 -8.37
CA TYR A 165 11.71 -1.36 -9.66
C TYR A 165 12.53 -0.68 -10.77
N SER A 166 12.95 -1.46 -11.74
CA SER A 166 13.62 -0.91 -12.90
C SER A 166 12.65 -0.09 -13.75
N ARG A 167 13.18 0.90 -14.45
CA ARG A 167 12.38 1.74 -15.33
C ARG A 167 11.48 0.96 -16.33
N PRO A 168 11.95 -0.10 -17.00
CA PRO A 168 11.09 -0.95 -17.84
C PRO A 168 9.92 -1.57 -17.07
N GLN A 169 10.16 -2.07 -15.84
CA GLN A 169 9.11 -2.66 -15.01
C GLN A 169 8.04 -1.65 -14.61
N GLU A 170 8.44 -0.40 -14.34
CA GLU A 170 7.50 0.69 -14.05
C GLU A 170 6.58 0.99 -15.25
N PHE A 171 7.16 1.07 -16.46
CA PHE A 171 6.36 1.26 -17.69
C PHE A 171 5.46 0.05 -17.99
N GLU A 172 5.89 -1.16 -17.64
CA GLU A 172 5.09 -2.37 -17.79
C GLU A 172 3.91 -2.37 -16.82
N ALA A 173 4.17 -2.06 -15.56
CA ALA A 173 3.13 -1.95 -14.52
C ALA A 173 2.14 -0.81 -14.83
N ASP A 174 2.60 0.32 -15.33
CA ASP A 174 1.72 1.42 -15.76
C ASP A 174 0.75 0.98 -16.86
N ARG A 175 1.26 0.33 -17.93
CA ARG A 175 0.42 -0.15 -19.04
C ARG A 175 -0.55 -1.23 -18.59
N HIS A 176 -0.08 -2.16 -17.78
CA HIS A 176 -0.91 -3.25 -17.26
C HIS A 176 -1.96 -2.73 -16.28
N GLY A 177 -1.58 -1.80 -15.39
CA GLY A 177 -2.51 -1.13 -14.48
C GLY A 177 -3.62 -0.36 -15.22
N VAL A 178 -3.28 0.31 -16.33
CA VAL A 178 -4.31 0.92 -17.21
C VAL A 178 -5.21 -0.14 -17.83
N THR A 179 -4.68 -1.30 -18.21
CA THR A 179 -5.48 -2.41 -18.73
C THR A 179 -6.44 -2.94 -17.68
N ILE A 180 -5.96 -3.15 -16.44
CA ILE A 180 -6.79 -3.54 -15.29
C ILE A 180 -7.89 -2.50 -15.03
N LEU A 181 -7.54 -1.21 -15.01
CA LEU A 181 -8.51 -0.13 -14.82
C LEU A 181 -9.62 -0.16 -15.89
N ARG A 182 -9.24 -0.28 -17.17
CA ARG A 182 -10.20 -0.34 -18.28
C ARG A 182 -11.14 -1.54 -18.19
N ARG A 183 -10.62 -2.72 -17.87
CA ARG A 183 -11.42 -3.94 -17.65
C ARG A 183 -12.37 -3.81 -16.47
N ALA A 184 -11.94 -3.07 -15.43
CA ALA A 184 -12.77 -2.75 -14.27
C ALA A 184 -13.76 -1.59 -14.50
N GLY A 185 -13.82 -1.02 -15.73
CA GLY A 185 -14.74 0.05 -16.10
C GLY A 185 -14.25 1.47 -15.81
N TYR A 186 -12.95 1.65 -15.54
CA TYR A 186 -12.36 2.96 -15.26
C TYR A 186 -11.53 3.48 -16.44
N SER A 187 -11.39 4.81 -16.52
CA SER A 187 -10.54 5.47 -17.50
C SER A 187 -9.05 5.38 -17.13
N LYS A 188 -8.15 5.40 -18.12
CA LYS A 188 -6.70 5.54 -17.92
C LYS A 188 -6.32 6.81 -17.14
N GLU A 189 -7.17 7.83 -17.16
CA GLU A 189 -6.95 9.08 -16.45
C GLU A 189 -6.87 8.90 -14.92
N VAL A 190 -7.41 7.80 -14.40
CA VAL A 190 -7.25 7.43 -12.99
C VAL A 190 -5.78 7.21 -12.66
N MET A 191 -5.04 6.48 -13.50
CA MET A 191 -3.59 6.26 -13.33
C MET A 191 -2.80 7.55 -13.49
N VAL A 192 -3.11 8.34 -14.52
CA VAL A 192 -2.45 9.64 -14.76
C VAL A 192 -2.61 10.57 -13.57
N ARG A 193 -3.84 10.70 -13.02
CA ARG A 193 -4.10 11.54 -11.85
C ARG A 193 -3.39 11.03 -10.60
N ALA A 194 -3.39 9.73 -10.36
CA ALA A 194 -2.72 9.15 -9.21
C ALA A 194 -1.22 9.43 -9.23
N LEU A 195 -0.54 9.16 -10.34
CA LEU A 195 0.90 9.39 -10.47
C LEU A 195 1.24 10.89 -10.40
N THR A 196 0.44 11.75 -11.03
CA THR A 196 0.61 13.21 -10.96
C THR A 196 0.44 13.71 -9.52
N TRP A 197 -0.56 13.22 -8.79
CA TRP A 197 -0.79 13.58 -7.40
C TRP A 197 0.38 13.16 -6.51
N ILE A 198 0.88 11.93 -6.65
CA ILE A 198 2.04 11.47 -5.87
C ILE A 198 3.26 12.38 -6.10
N MET A 199 3.54 12.72 -7.36
CA MET A 199 4.64 13.65 -7.69
C MET A 199 4.46 15.02 -7.04
N GLN A 200 3.23 15.53 -6.96
CA GLN A 200 2.93 16.83 -6.35
C GLN A 200 3.13 16.80 -4.83
N VAL A 201 2.69 15.73 -4.14
CA VAL A 201 2.70 15.68 -2.67
C VAL A 201 4.02 15.18 -2.10
N GLN A 202 4.74 14.33 -2.81
CA GLN A 202 6.04 13.81 -2.36
C GLN A 202 7.23 14.60 -2.93
N GLY A 203 7.05 15.23 -4.10
CA GLY A 203 8.11 16.03 -4.74
C GLY A 203 9.42 15.24 -4.87
N ASN A 204 10.53 15.91 -4.64
CA ASN A 204 11.87 15.31 -4.66
C ASN A 204 12.33 14.82 -3.26
N SER A 205 11.41 14.58 -2.33
CA SER A 205 11.76 14.24 -0.95
C SER A 205 12.46 12.88 -0.78
N GLY A 206 12.56 12.08 -1.84
CA GLY A 206 13.33 10.83 -1.87
C GLY A 206 12.80 9.71 -0.97
N GLY A 207 11.59 9.86 -0.41
CA GLY A 207 10.94 8.89 0.47
C GLY A 207 9.59 8.41 -0.05
N GLY A 208 8.97 7.48 0.69
CA GLY A 208 7.63 6.97 0.40
C GLY A 208 7.55 6.21 -0.93
N PHE A 209 6.42 6.35 -1.61
CA PHE A 209 6.12 5.63 -2.85
C PHE A 209 7.16 5.87 -3.96
N LEU A 210 7.62 7.11 -4.13
CA LEU A 210 8.59 7.45 -5.18
C LEU A 210 9.98 6.85 -4.95
N SER A 211 10.30 6.39 -3.75
CA SER A 211 11.59 5.73 -3.48
C SER A 211 11.68 4.33 -4.09
N THR A 212 10.57 3.64 -4.22
CA THR A 212 10.45 2.30 -4.82
C THR A 212 9.91 2.33 -6.23
N HIS A 213 9.11 3.36 -6.56
CA HIS A 213 8.45 3.56 -7.85
C HIS A 213 8.80 4.96 -8.42
N PRO A 214 9.99 5.15 -8.98
CA PRO A 214 10.38 6.47 -9.48
C PRO A 214 9.39 6.99 -10.50
N ALA A 215 8.70 8.07 -10.16
CA ALA A 215 7.81 8.76 -11.06
C ALA A 215 8.62 9.73 -11.93
N THR A 216 8.34 9.72 -13.21
CA THR A 216 8.96 10.62 -14.17
C THR A 216 7.90 11.24 -15.06
N ASP A 217 8.18 12.44 -15.57
CA ASP A 217 7.31 13.06 -16.58
C ASP A 217 7.14 12.16 -17.81
N GLU A 218 8.14 11.34 -18.13
CA GLU A 218 8.07 10.39 -19.23
C GLU A 218 7.03 9.29 -18.98
N ARG A 219 6.88 8.79 -17.76
CA ARG A 219 5.82 7.83 -17.41
C ARG A 219 4.44 8.46 -17.60
N ILE A 220 4.25 9.71 -17.11
CA ILE A 220 2.99 10.44 -17.31
C ILE A 220 2.69 10.65 -18.79
N GLN A 221 3.69 11.07 -19.58
CA GLN A 221 3.52 11.23 -21.02
C GLN A 221 3.21 9.90 -21.72
N ALA A 222 3.85 8.81 -21.33
CA ALA A 222 3.56 7.48 -21.87
C ALA A 222 2.13 7.05 -21.55
N LEU A 223 1.67 7.22 -20.29
CA LEU A 223 0.30 6.95 -19.87
C LEU A 223 -0.74 7.75 -20.69
N ARG A 224 -0.47 9.03 -20.97
CA ARG A 224 -1.36 9.87 -21.78
C ARG A 224 -1.50 9.39 -23.24
N ARG A 225 -0.49 8.71 -23.77
CA ARG A 225 -0.50 8.15 -25.14
C ARG A 225 -1.24 6.83 -25.28
N LEU A 226 -1.50 6.09 -24.16
CA LEU A 226 -2.30 4.86 -24.16
C LEU A 226 -3.78 5.15 -24.47
#